data_e0c38520055f8e9cbf02f4009b6ea260
#
_entry.id   e0c38520055f8e9cbf02f4009b6ea260
#
_cell.length_a   1.000
_cell.length_b   1.000
_cell.length_c   1.000
_cell.angle_alpha   90.00
_cell.angle_beta   90.00
_cell.angle_gamma   90.00
#
_symmetry.space_group_name_H-M   'P 1'
#
loop_
_entity.id
_entity.type
_entity.pdbx_description
1 polymer ?
#
loop_
_entity_poly.entity_id
_entity_poly.type
_entity_poly.pdbx_seq_one_letter_code
_entity_poly.pdbx_strand_id
1 'polypeptide(L)'
;MTFQNMRMGERFVASSLRLFASHDLTLRVGYDYEQYRAILREARPDHKVGAPFDADLNDFSDGSAFWIVAIDGAGRVVHSQALRLLDVTGSTLASYLNANFTDFPPPSIALDLEQSCYQAGPGAQRMTGRMAYHGEFWIADADGAYRGSGLSTVLCRYGFWMATQHWDPDHIFAFMLNQVHYKGLAARTGWMHTDPGALHWYPRDGRPAFETVMAYLRREDVDFLPHMPIKVDKTTQQRAARAA
;
A
#
# COMPACT_ATOMS: atom_id res chain seq x y z
N MET A 1 13.14 -9.91 16.47
CA MET A 1 13.76 -10.18 15.13
C MET A 1 14.96 -11.08 15.32
N THR A 2 15.05 -12.22 14.58
CA THR A 2 16.20 -13.13 14.65
C THR A 2 17.31 -12.69 13.71
N PHE A 3 18.58 -13.09 13.97
CA PHE A 3 19.72 -12.78 13.08
C PHE A 3 19.50 -13.32 11.65
N GLN A 4 18.77 -14.41 11.50
CA GLN A 4 18.42 -14.97 10.20
C GLN A 4 17.42 -14.07 9.44
N ASN A 5 16.43 -13.51 10.13
CA ASN A 5 15.45 -12.57 9.53
C ASN A 5 16.13 -11.27 9.10
N MET A 6 17.12 -10.77 9.84
CA MET A 6 17.91 -9.60 9.44
C MET A 6 18.63 -9.85 8.11
N ARG A 7 19.35 -10.98 7.98
CA ARG A 7 20.05 -11.33 6.73
C ARG A 7 19.12 -11.48 5.53
N MET A 8 17.91 -12.02 5.76
CA MET A 8 16.92 -12.16 4.69
C MET A 8 16.32 -10.80 4.29
N GLY A 9 16.06 -9.92 5.26
CA GLY A 9 15.66 -8.54 5.00
C GLY A 9 16.69 -7.77 4.17
N GLU A 10 17.97 -7.88 4.50
CA GLU A 10 19.08 -7.27 3.73
C GLU A 10 19.12 -7.79 2.28
N ARG A 11 18.96 -9.09 2.07
CA ARG A 11 18.90 -9.70 0.74
C ARG A 11 17.70 -9.23 -0.06
N PHE A 12 16.53 -9.12 0.60
CA PHE A 12 15.32 -8.60 -0.03
C PHE A 12 15.52 -7.15 -0.48
N VAL A 13 16.04 -6.29 0.40
CA VAL A 13 16.35 -4.88 0.06
C VAL A 13 17.34 -4.79 -1.09
N ALA A 14 18.46 -5.52 -1.02
CA ALA A 14 19.46 -5.50 -2.09
C ALA A 14 18.90 -5.99 -3.44
N SER A 15 18.00 -6.99 -3.43
CA SER A 15 17.35 -7.49 -4.63
C SER A 15 16.31 -6.50 -5.17
N SER A 16 15.58 -5.82 -4.28
CA SER A 16 14.63 -4.77 -4.62
C SER A 16 15.34 -3.59 -5.28
N LEU A 17 16.42 -3.10 -4.68
CA LEU A 17 17.20 -1.98 -5.21
C LEU A 17 17.78 -2.31 -6.60
N ARG A 18 18.27 -3.54 -6.81
CA ARG A 18 18.75 -3.98 -8.15
C ARG A 18 17.61 -3.99 -9.18
N LEU A 19 16.41 -4.44 -8.78
CA LEU A 19 15.25 -4.39 -9.68
C LEU A 19 14.87 -2.96 -10.02
N PHE A 20 14.85 -2.05 -9.04
CA PHE A 20 14.54 -0.64 -9.28
C PHE A 20 15.58 -0.03 -10.23
N ALA A 21 16.87 -0.24 -9.99
CA ALA A 21 17.94 0.24 -10.86
C ALA A 21 17.83 -0.33 -12.28
N SER A 22 17.43 -1.60 -12.46
CA SER A 22 17.24 -2.18 -13.80
C SER A 22 16.09 -1.56 -14.61
N HIS A 23 15.21 -0.82 -13.94
CA HIS A 23 14.14 -0.03 -14.54
C HIS A 23 14.41 1.48 -14.49
N ASP A 24 15.65 1.88 -14.18
CA ASP A 24 16.07 3.27 -14.02
C ASP A 24 15.19 4.04 -13.01
N LEU A 25 14.83 3.36 -11.91
CA LEU A 25 13.99 3.91 -10.86
C LEU A 25 14.80 4.25 -9.61
N THR A 26 14.58 5.45 -9.10
CA THR A 26 15.07 5.89 -7.78
C THR A 26 13.89 6.00 -6.82
N LEU A 27 14.02 5.39 -5.62
CA LEU A 27 13.02 5.55 -4.56
C LEU A 27 13.36 6.75 -3.69
N ARG A 28 12.31 7.48 -3.32
CA ARG A 28 12.36 8.53 -2.31
C ARG A 28 11.34 8.20 -1.22
N VAL A 29 11.79 8.21 0.02
CA VAL A 29 10.96 8.08 1.22
C VAL A 29 10.85 9.45 1.89
N GLY A 30 9.68 9.81 2.37
CA GLY A 30 9.48 11.07 3.07
C GLY A 30 8.38 10.97 4.13
N TYR A 31 8.35 11.99 5.00
CA TYR A 31 7.45 12.10 6.14
C TYR A 31 6.60 13.39 6.08
N ASP A 32 6.98 14.34 5.25
CA ASP A 32 6.26 15.60 5.02
C ASP A 32 5.12 15.37 4.02
N TYR A 33 3.88 15.40 4.50
CA TYR A 33 2.69 15.13 3.69
C TYR A 33 2.25 16.33 2.84
N GLU A 34 2.68 17.56 3.18
CA GLU A 34 2.52 18.70 2.26
C GLU A 34 3.41 18.52 1.03
N GLN A 35 4.65 18.06 1.23
CA GLN A 35 5.53 17.70 0.13
C GLN A 35 4.95 16.55 -0.70
N TYR A 36 4.40 15.52 -0.05
CA TYR A 36 3.74 14.40 -0.74
C TYR A 36 2.58 14.87 -1.61
N ARG A 37 1.72 15.73 -1.08
CA ARG A 37 0.60 16.35 -1.79
C ARG A 37 1.09 17.13 -3.01
N ALA A 38 2.15 17.92 -2.87
CA ALA A 38 2.74 18.67 -3.98
C ALA A 38 3.27 17.74 -5.09
N ILE A 39 3.99 16.69 -4.73
CA ILE A 39 4.49 15.66 -5.65
C ILE A 39 3.34 14.98 -6.40
N LEU A 40 2.28 14.57 -5.71
CA LEU A 40 1.16 13.89 -6.35
C LEU A 40 0.32 14.83 -7.21
N ARG A 41 0.18 16.11 -6.87
CA ARG A 41 -0.52 17.10 -7.70
C ARG A 41 0.15 17.27 -9.05
N GLU A 42 1.47 17.20 -9.11
CA GLU A 42 2.22 17.25 -10.37
C GLU A 42 2.11 15.94 -11.15
N ALA A 43 2.30 14.80 -10.49
CA ALA A 43 2.32 13.49 -11.14
C ALA A 43 0.94 12.95 -11.54
N ARG A 44 -0.12 13.36 -10.81
CA ARG A 44 -1.48 12.85 -10.92
C ARG A 44 -2.49 13.99 -10.69
N PRO A 45 -2.61 14.96 -11.60
CA PRO A 45 -3.39 16.19 -11.37
C PRO A 45 -4.87 15.93 -11.06
N ASP A 46 -5.44 14.83 -11.55
CA ASP A 46 -6.83 14.44 -11.31
C ASP A 46 -7.02 13.61 -10.02
N HIS A 47 -5.95 13.33 -9.29
CA HIS A 47 -5.99 12.56 -8.05
C HIS A 47 -5.81 13.46 -6.83
N LYS A 48 -6.69 13.31 -5.85
CA LYS A 48 -6.52 13.90 -4.52
C LYS A 48 -5.95 12.85 -3.56
N VAL A 49 -5.07 13.26 -2.67
CA VAL A 49 -4.60 12.39 -1.59
C VAL A 49 -5.81 11.94 -0.77
N GLY A 50 -5.89 10.65 -0.47
CA GLY A 50 -6.99 10.10 0.32
C GLY A 50 -7.00 10.63 1.75
N ALA A 51 -8.18 10.77 2.34
CA ALA A 51 -8.37 11.31 3.70
C ALA A 51 -7.45 10.68 4.76
N PRO A 52 -7.14 9.37 4.74
CA PRO A 52 -6.20 8.78 5.69
C PRO A 52 -4.79 9.39 5.67
N PHE A 53 -4.41 10.05 4.57
CA PHE A 53 -3.08 10.63 4.35
C PHE A 53 -3.12 12.14 4.09
N ASP A 54 -4.27 12.76 4.27
CA ASP A 54 -4.43 14.21 4.10
C ASP A 54 -3.93 14.94 5.35
N ALA A 55 -2.93 15.81 5.19
CA ALA A 55 -2.33 16.61 6.27
C ALA A 55 -3.30 17.66 6.83
N ASP A 56 -4.35 18.05 6.09
CA ASP A 56 -5.39 18.94 6.62
C ASP A 56 -6.32 18.23 7.61
N LEU A 57 -6.36 16.89 7.58
CA LEU A 57 -7.22 16.07 8.42
C LEU A 57 -6.46 15.31 9.50
N ASN A 58 -5.14 15.14 9.36
CA ASN A 58 -4.32 14.33 10.24
C ASN A 58 -3.01 15.02 10.59
N ASP A 59 -2.57 14.89 11.84
CA ASP A 59 -1.24 15.28 12.26
C ASP A 59 -0.30 14.06 12.19
N PHE A 60 0.79 14.17 11.44
CA PHE A 60 1.82 13.14 11.27
C PHE A 60 3.18 13.56 11.87
N SER A 61 3.21 14.61 12.67
CA SER A 61 4.43 15.15 13.27
C SER A 61 5.14 14.17 14.22
N ASP A 62 4.40 13.17 14.72
CA ASP A 62 4.91 12.10 15.60
C ASP A 62 5.61 10.95 14.85
N GLY A 63 5.73 11.03 13.50
CA GLY A 63 6.30 9.97 12.69
C GLY A 63 5.36 8.77 12.47
N SER A 64 4.05 8.95 12.71
CA SER A 64 3.03 7.91 12.54
C SER A 64 2.70 7.62 11.06
N ALA A 65 3.31 8.30 10.11
CA ALA A 65 3.12 8.04 8.70
C ALA A 65 4.38 8.32 7.87
N PHE A 66 4.52 7.60 6.75
CA PHE A 66 5.52 7.87 5.71
C PHE A 66 4.96 7.57 4.32
N TRP A 67 5.59 8.12 3.32
CA TRP A 67 5.28 7.85 1.92
C TRP A 67 6.53 7.42 1.15
N ILE A 68 6.31 6.69 0.05
CA ILE A 68 7.34 6.27 -0.89
C ILE A 68 6.88 6.66 -2.28
N VAL A 69 7.77 7.28 -3.06
CA VAL A 69 7.59 7.49 -4.50
C VAL A 69 8.76 6.88 -5.26
N ALA A 70 8.50 6.39 -6.48
CA ALA A 70 9.55 6.02 -7.42
C ALA A 70 9.59 7.04 -8.55
N ILE A 71 10.82 7.46 -8.91
CA ILE A 71 11.11 8.46 -9.93
C ILE A 71 11.92 7.78 -11.02
N ASP A 72 11.52 7.93 -12.28
CA ASP A 72 12.25 7.39 -13.43
C ASP A 72 13.43 8.27 -13.83
N GLY A 73 14.27 7.79 -14.75
CA GLY A 73 15.45 8.51 -15.25
C GLY A 73 15.14 9.82 -15.97
N ALA A 74 13.87 10.07 -16.33
CA ALA A 74 13.41 11.35 -16.87
C ALA A 74 12.91 12.32 -15.78
N GLY A 75 13.01 11.94 -14.50
CA GLY A 75 12.55 12.74 -13.36
C GLY A 75 11.04 12.65 -13.09
N ARG A 76 10.31 11.76 -13.75
CA ARG A 76 8.86 11.62 -13.59
C ARG A 76 8.54 10.67 -12.43
N VAL A 77 7.57 11.02 -11.60
CA VAL A 77 7.03 10.10 -10.59
C VAL A 77 6.18 9.04 -11.28
N VAL A 78 6.53 7.78 -11.07
CA VAL A 78 5.89 6.62 -11.71
C VAL A 78 5.27 5.66 -10.73
N HIS A 79 5.46 5.90 -9.44
CA HIS A 79 4.84 5.14 -8.36
C HIS A 79 4.65 6.01 -7.14
N SER A 80 3.57 5.76 -6.41
CA SER A 80 3.34 6.27 -5.06
C SER A 80 2.75 5.19 -4.18
N GLN A 81 3.04 5.25 -2.88
CA GLN A 81 2.34 4.55 -1.80
C GLN A 81 2.57 5.30 -0.50
N ALA A 82 1.64 5.15 0.44
CA ALA A 82 1.77 5.73 1.77
C ALA A 82 1.31 4.73 2.82
N LEU A 83 1.92 4.81 4.00
CA LEU A 83 1.57 3.99 5.16
C LEU A 83 1.41 4.87 6.38
N ARG A 84 0.44 4.53 7.23
CA ARG A 84 0.25 5.17 8.54
C ARG A 84 0.02 4.14 9.62
N LEU A 85 0.50 4.46 10.81
CA LEU A 85 0.29 3.66 12.01
C LEU A 85 -1.04 4.04 12.66
N LEU A 86 -1.78 3.03 13.08
CA LEU A 86 -2.96 3.13 13.93
C LEU A 86 -2.74 2.26 15.15
N ASP A 87 -3.11 2.74 16.33
CA ASP A 87 -3.07 1.94 17.56
C ASP A 87 -4.51 1.60 17.98
N VAL A 88 -4.83 0.33 17.96
CA VAL A 88 -6.12 -0.21 18.40
C VAL A 88 -5.95 -1.12 19.63
N THR A 89 -4.88 -0.94 20.39
CA THR A 89 -4.63 -1.68 21.64
C THR A 89 -5.81 -1.56 22.59
N GLY A 90 -6.24 -2.67 23.17
CA GLY A 90 -7.43 -2.72 24.03
C GLY A 90 -8.77 -2.78 23.30
N SER A 91 -8.76 -2.78 21.97
CA SER A 91 -9.93 -2.92 21.09
C SER A 91 -9.59 -3.84 19.92
N THR A 92 -10.46 -3.89 18.91
CA THR A 92 -10.19 -4.60 17.64
C THR A 92 -10.25 -3.63 16.47
N LEU A 93 -9.60 -4.00 15.36
CA LEU A 93 -9.70 -3.23 14.11
C LEU A 93 -11.16 -3.14 13.65
N ALA A 94 -11.97 -4.19 13.87
CA ALA A 94 -13.40 -4.16 13.57
C ALA A 94 -14.13 -3.07 14.34
N SER A 95 -13.89 -2.96 15.66
CA SER A 95 -14.50 -1.91 16.49
C SER A 95 -14.06 -0.51 16.08
N TYR A 96 -12.77 -0.34 15.78
CA TYR A 96 -12.24 0.93 15.29
C TYR A 96 -12.89 1.34 13.96
N LEU A 97 -12.93 0.43 12.97
CA LEU A 97 -13.51 0.72 11.66
C LEU A 97 -15.03 0.90 11.70
N ASN A 98 -15.75 0.22 12.57
CA ASN A 98 -17.18 0.47 12.77
C ASN A 98 -17.46 1.93 13.19
N ALA A 99 -16.57 2.52 13.98
CA ALA A 99 -16.70 3.91 14.42
C ALA A 99 -16.14 4.93 13.42
N ASN A 100 -15.13 4.53 12.63
CA ASN A 100 -14.29 5.47 11.86
C ASN A 100 -14.15 5.09 10.37
N PHE A 101 -15.01 4.25 9.80
CA PHE A 101 -14.86 3.85 8.39
C PHE A 101 -14.95 5.04 7.43
N THR A 102 -15.65 6.10 7.81
CA THR A 102 -15.78 7.34 7.05
C THR A 102 -14.46 8.10 6.90
N ASP A 103 -13.42 7.75 7.65
CA ASP A 103 -12.07 8.29 7.51
C ASP A 103 -11.28 7.64 6.36
N PHE A 104 -11.83 6.59 5.74
CA PHE A 104 -11.22 5.83 4.65
C PHE A 104 -11.99 5.93 3.32
N PRO A 105 -12.52 7.10 2.94
CA PRO A 105 -13.26 7.23 1.70
C PRO A 105 -12.33 7.05 0.50
N PRO A 106 -12.83 6.52 -0.62
CA PRO A 106 -12.10 6.57 -1.88
C PRO A 106 -11.89 8.03 -2.29
N PRO A 107 -10.69 8.40 -2.76
CA PRO A 107 -10.40 9.77 -3.14
C PRO A 107 -11.27 10.24 -4.31
N SER A 108 -11.61 11.53 -4.31
CA SER A 108 -12.29 12.23 -5.42
C SER A 108 -13.70 11.72 -5.77
N ILE A 109 -14.38 11.05 -4.83
CA ILE A 109 -15.76 10.58 -5.01
C ILE A 109 -16.65 11.19 -3.93
N ALA A 110 -17.71 11.89 -4.33
CA ALA A 110 -18.75 12.32 -3.40
C ALA A 110 -19.60 11.12 -2.99
N LEU A 111 -19.67 10.84 -1.69
CA LEU A 111 -20.33 9.66 -1.14
C LEU A 111 -21.59 10.02 -0.36
N ASP A 112 -22.57 9.14 -0.42
CA ASP A 112 -23.68 9.07 0.53
C ASP A 112 -23.24 8.26 1.74
N LEU A 113 -22.84 8.95 2.81
CA LEU A 113 -22.34 8.31 4.01
C LEU A 113 -23.46 7.65 4.85
N GLU A 114 -24.71 8.05 4.66
CA GLU A 114 -25.85 7.44 5.35
C GLU A 114 -26.17 6.04 4.81
N GLN A 115 -25.96 5.85 3.50
CA GLN A 115 -26.12 4.54 2.86
C GLN A 115 -24.84 3.71 2.90
N SER A 116 -23.67 4.35 3.01
CA SER A 116 -22.39 3.66 3.05
C SER A 116 -22.18 2.99 4.40
N CYS A 117 -21.50 1.83 4.40
CA CYS A 117 -21.28 1.10 5.64
C CYS A 117 -19.95 0.31 5.61
N TYR A 118 -19.50 -0.06 6.80
CA TYR A 118 -18.44 -1.03 7.02
C TYR A 118 -19.03 -2.35 7.53
N GLN A 119 -18.59 -3.45 6.96
CA GLN A 119 -18.91 -4.79 7.41
C GLN A 119 -17.64 -5.48 7.91
N ALA A 120 -17.61 -5.76 9.22
CA ALA A 120 -16.46 -6.38 9.85
C ALA A 120 -16.34 -7.86 9.46
N GLY A 121 -15.24 -8.20 8.78
CA GLY A 121 -14.89 -9.59 8.50
C GLY A 121 -14.21 -10.28 9.69
N PRO A 122 -14.05 -11.62 9.63
CA PRO A 122 -13.43 -12.40 10.71
C PRO A 122 -11.99 -12.02 11.01
N GLY A 123 -11.25 -11.51 10.02
CA GLY A 123 -9.90 -11.00 10.22
C GLY A 123 -9.90 -9.78 11.11
N ALA A 124 -10.65 -8.74 10.72
CA ALA A 124 -10.74 -7.49 11.48
C ALA A 124 -11.22 -7.68 12.92
N GLN A 125 -12.12 -8.65 13.16
CA GLN A 125 -12.61 -8.98 14.51
C GLN A 125 -11.51 -9.53 15.44
N ARG A 126 -10.46 -10.11 14.89
CA ARG A 126 -9.33 -10.70 15.66
C ARG A 126 -8.11 -9.81 15.72
N MET A 127 -8.01 -8.79 14.86
CA MET A 127 -6.86 -7.90 14.80
C MET A 127 -6.92 -6.88 15.94
N THR A 128 -5.87 -6.83 16.75
CA THR A 128 -5.68 -5.89 17.86
C THR A 128 -4.22 -5.42 17.89
N GLY A 129 -3.89 -4.39 18.67
CA GLY A 129 -2.55 -3.85 18.80
C GLY A 129 -2.27 -2.77 17.76
N ARG A 130 -1.04 -2.73 17.25
CA ARG A 130 -0.55 -1.70 16.33
C ARG A 130 -0.75 -2.13 14.88
N MET A 131 -1.46 -1.31 14.11
CA MET A 131 -1.81 -1.58 12.71
C MET A 131 -1.10 -0.61 11.79
N ALA A 132 -0.46 -1.10 10.71
CA ALA A 132 -0.05 -0.23 9.62
C ALA A 132 -1.13 -0.25 8.51
N TYR A 133 -1.78 0.88 8.25
CA TYR A 133 -2.66 1.05 7.10
C TYR A 133 -1.82 1.42 5.87
N HIS A 134 -1.96 0.66 4.79
CA HIS A 134 -1.30 0.88 3.51
C HIS A 134 -2.30 1.40 2.47
N GLY A 135 -2.02 2.55 1.90
CA GLY A 135 -2.84 3.16 0.87
C GLY A 135 -2.03 3.92 -0.19
N GLU A 136 -2.70 4.68 -1.02
CA GLU A 136 -2.12 5.50 -2.10
C GLU A 136 -1.26 4.69 -3.10
N PHE A 137 -1.46 3.36 -3.16
CA PHE A 137 -0.67 2.50 -4.03
C PHE A 137 -1.05 2.71 -5.49
N TRP A 138 -0.15 3.30 -6.25
CA TRP A 138 -0.31 3.58 -7.67
C TRP A 138 0.98 3.30 -8.43
N ILE A 139 0.86 2.84 -9.67
CA ILE A 139 1.95 2.72 -10.64
C ILE A 139 1.45 3.31 -11.95
N ALA A 140 2.24 4.18 -12.57
CA ALA A 140 1.94 4.78 -13.85
C ALA A 140 1.74 3.70 -14.93
N ASP A 141 0.71 3.87 -15.76
CA ASP A 141 0.50 3.04 -16.95
C ASP A 141 1.21 3.66 -18.16
N ALA A 142 2.51 3.89 -18.02
CA ALA A 142 3.34 4.47 -19.10
C ALA A 142 3.45 3.44 -20.25
N ASP A 143 2.46 3.42 -21.13
CA ASP A 143 2.37 2.53 -22.31
C ASP A 143 2.66 1.05 -22.00
N GLY A 144 2.28 0.60 -20.81
CA GLY A 144 2.52 -0.76 -20.35
C GLY A 144 3.97 -1.06 -19.95
N ALA A 145 4.84 -0.05 -19.85
CA ALA A 145 6.28 -0.23 -19.58
C ALA A 145 6.58 -0.99 -18.27
N TYR A 146 5.67 -0.90 -17.28
CA TYR A 146 5.83 -1.55 -15.97
C TYR A 146 4.98 -2.81 -15.82
N ARG A 147 4.17 -3.18 -16.83
CA ARG A 147 3.36 -4.41 -16.80
C ARG A 147 4.25 -5.65 -16.91
N GLY A 148 3.98 -6.65 -16.08
CA GLY A 148 4.74 -7.91 -16.06
C GLY A 148 6.16 -7.80 -15.50
N SER A 149 6.63 -6.61 -15.14
CA SER A 149 7.98 -6.36 -14.63
C SER A 149 8.24 -6.91 -13.21
N GLY A 150 7.18 -7.21 -12.45
CA GLY A 150 7.26 -7.55 -11.02
C GLY A 150 7.38 -6.34 -10.10
N LEU A 151 7.45 -5.12 -10.64
CA LEU A 151 7.60 -3.89 -9.85
C LEU A 151 6.48 -3.70 -8.84
N SER A 152 5.20 -3.95 -9.20
CA SER A 152 4.09 -3.84 -8.26
C SER A 152 4.27 -4.73 -7.02
N THR A 153 4.77 -5.95 -7.23
CA THR A 153 5.07 -6.89 -6.15
C THR A 153 6.16 -6.35 -5.23
N VAL A 154 7.26 -5.90 -5.82
CA VAL A 154 8.44 -5.50 -5.04
C VAL A 154 8.20 -4.17 -4.33
N LEU A 155 7.58 -3.19 -4.99
CA LEU A 155 7.25 -1.89 -4.41
C LEU A 155 6.29 -2.03 -3.22
N CYS A 156 5.24 -2.84 -3.36
CA CYS A 156 4.29 -3.10 -2.27
C CYS A 156 4.98 -3.75 -1.05
N ARG A 157 5.75 -4.82 -1.29
CA ARG A 157 6.50 -5.51 -0.24
C ARG A 157 7.58 -4.63 0.40
N TYR A 158 8.17 -3.72 -0.37
CA TYR A 158 9.13 -2.75 0.15
C TYR A 158 8.46 -1.80 1.15
N GLY A 159 7.23 -1.34 0.87
CA GLY A 159 6.42 -0.57 1.82
C GLY A 159 6.14 -1.35 3.11
N PHE A 160 5.78 -2.64 3.02
CA PHE A 160 5.58 -3.49 4.19
C PHE A 160 6.85 -3.65 5.02
N TRP A 161 7.97 -3.91 4.35
CA TRP A 161 9.27 -4.00 5.02
C TRP A 161 9.63 -2.69 5.72
N MET A 162 9.44 -1.55 5.07
CA MET A 162 9.67 -0.23 5.68
C MET A 162 8.79 -0.01 6.92
N ALA A 163 7.49 -0.35 6.87
CA ALA A 163 6.61 -0.25 8.02
C ALA A 163 7.09 -1.09 9.21
N THR A 164 7.60 -2.30 8.93
CA THR A 164 8.17 -3.17 9.96
C THR A 164 9.42 -2.55 10.59
N GLN A 165 10.29 -1.94 9.79
CA GLN A 165 11.50 -1.29 10.31
C GLN A 165 11.18 -0.03 11.15
N HIS A 166 10.12 0.69 10.79
CA HIS A 166 9.75 1.93 11.48
C HIS A 166 8.93 1.68 12.74
N TRP A 167 7.95 0.80 12.67
CA TRP A 167 6.92 0.70 13.70
C TRP A 167 6.78 -0.68 14.33
N ASP A 168 7.28 -1.72 13.67
CA ASP A 168 7.10 -3.09 14.12
C ASP A 168 5.62 -3.43 14.41
N PRO A 169 4.70 -3.22 13.45
CA PRO A 169 3.27 -3.39 13.69
C PRO A 169 2.88 -4.86 13.86
N ASP A 170 1.80 -5.10 14.60
CA ASP A 170 1.22 -6.44 14.75
C ASP A 170 0.56 -6.92 13.45
N HIS A 171 0.02 -5.96 12.65
CA HIS A 171 -0.64 -6.23 11.39
C HIS A 171 -0.39 -5.10 10.38
N ILE A 172 -0.48 -5.44 9.09
CA ILE A 172 -0.58 -4.46 7.99
C ILE A 172 -1.88 -4.72 7.25
N PHE A 173 -2.64 -3.68 6.91
CA PHE A 173 -3.88 -3.84 6.17
C PHE A 173 -4.09 -2.75 5.12
N ALA A 174 -4.94 -3.03 4.13
CA ALA A 174 -5.36 -2.10 3.10
C ALA A 174 -6.79 -2.39 2.66
N PHE A 175 -7.47 -1.39 2.11
CA PHE A 175 -8.69 -1.61 1.35
C PHE A 175 -8.41 -1.62 -0.14
N MET A 176 -9.00 -2.57 -0.84
CA MET A 176 -8.81 -2.77 -2.27
C MET A 176 -10.16 -2.96 -2.94
N LEU A 177 -10.41 -2.28 -4.06
CA LEU A 177 -11.64 -2.49 -4.83
C LEU A 177 -11.78 -3.97 -5.23
N ASN A 178 -13.00 -4.53 -5.11
CA ASN A 178 -13.29 -5.92 -5.44
C ASN A 178 -12.80 -6.30 -6.84
N GLN A 179 -13.05 -5.45 -7.84
CA GLN A 179 -12.61 -5.69 -9.22
C GLN A 179 -11.08 -5.79 -9.36
N VAL A 180 -10.31 -5.09 -8.52
CA VAL A 180 -8.84 -5.13 -8.50
C VAL A 180 -8.37 -6.40 -7.79
N HIS A 181 -9.03 -6.75 -6.68
CA HIS A 181 -8.77 -7.98 -5.94
C HIS A 181 -8.98 -9.22 -6.82
N TYR A 182 -10.13 -9.32 -7.50
CA TYR A 182 -10.46 -10.47 -8.37
C TYR A 182 -9.50 -10.61 -9.57
N LYS A 183 -8.83 -9.55 -9.98
CA LYS A 183 -7.71 -9.62 -10.94
C LYS A 183 -6.40 -10.13 -10.30
N GLY A 184 -6.43 -10.53 -9.03
CA GLY A 184 -5.33 -11.16 -8.30
C GLY A 184 -4.24 -10.19 -7.85
N LEU A 185 -4.53 -8.88 -7.71
CA LEU A 185 -3.53 -7.91 -7.24
C LEU A 185 -3.07 -8.25 -5.82
N ALA A 186 -3.97 -8.57 -4.89
CA ALA A 186 -3.62 -8.91 -3.52
C ALA A 186 -2.58 -10.02 -3.46
N ALA A 187 -2.84 -11.16 -4.11
CA ALA A 187 -1.92 -12.29 -4.13
C ALA A 187 -0.56 -11.95 -4.77
N ARG A 188 -0.56 -11.18 -5.88
CA ARG A 188 0.69 -10.78 -6.56
C ARG A 188 1.54 -9.83 -5.72
N THR A 189 0.92 -8.95 -4.95
CA THR A 189 1.64 -7.95 -4.15
C THR A 189 2.05 -8.45 -2.77
N GLY A 190 1.63 -9.68 -2.40
CA GLY A 190 2.11 -10.36 -1.19
C GLY A 190 1.13 -10.34 -0.03
N TRP A 191 -0.11 -9.88 -0.23
CA TRP A 191 -1.16 -10.01 0.77
C TRP A 191 -1.53 -11.49 0.93
N MET A 192 -1.60 -11.99 2.16
CA MET A 192 -1.83 -13.40 2.46
C MET A 192 -3.25 -13.68 2.93
N HIS A 193 -3.95 -12.67 3.45
CA HIS A 193 -5.30 -12.80 3.97
C HIS A 193 -6.21 -11.75 3.39
N THR A 194 -7.52 -12.07 3.32
CA THR A 194 -8.54 -11.13 2.85
C THR A 194 -9.87 -11.36 3.56
N ASP A 195 -10.54 -10.26 3.92
CA ASP A 195 -11.94 -10.22 4.34
C ASP A 195 -12.74 -9.52 3.21
N PRO A 196 -13.60 -10.25 2.48
CA PRO A 196 -14.41 -9.65 1.40
C PRO A 196 -15.54 -8.77 1.95
N GLY A 197 -16.02 -7.82 1.14
CA GLY A 197 -17.18 -6.98 1.48
C GLY A 197 -16.94 -6.05 2.68
N ALA A 198 -15.71 -5.53 2.84
CA ALA A 198 -15.35 -4.74 4.01
C ALA A 198 -16.01 -3.35 4.02
N LEU A 199 -15.86 -2.57 2.96
CA LEU A 199 -16.46 -1.24 2.82
C LEU A 199 -17.42 -1.24 1.64
N HIS A 200 -18.62 -0.74 1.87
CA HIS A 200 -19.67 -0.56 0.87
C HIS A 200 -19.88 0.94 0.69
N TRP A 201 -19.59 1.44 -0.51
CA TRP A 201 -19.66 2.85 -0.82
C TRP A 201 -20.76 3.16 -1.84
N TYR A 202 -21.54 4.18 -1.57
CA TYR A 202 -22.63 4.66 -2.40
C TYR A 202 -22.29 6.05 -2.94
N PRO A 203 -21.89 6.18 -4.23
CA PRO A 203 -21.62 7.48 -4.86
C PRO A 203 -22.89 8.32 -5.02
N ARG A 204 -22.79 9.65 -4.76
CA ARG A 204 -23.90 10.59 -4.97
C ARG A 204 -24.10 11.02 -6.44
N ASP A 205 -23.16 10.71 -7.31
CA ASP A 205 -23.15 11.12 -8.72
C ASP A 205 -23.82 10.13 -9.67
N GLY A 206 -24.55 9.16 -9.13
CA GLY A 206 -25.29 8.14 -9.90
C GLY A 206 -24.45 6.96 -10.38
N ARG A 207 -23.15 6.91 -10.07
CA ARG A 207 -22.34 5.71 -10.29
C ARG A 207 -22.87 4.55 -9.45
N PRO A 208 -22.73 3.29 -9.90
CA PRO A 208 -23.08 2.12 -9.10
C PRO A 208 -22.34 2.10 -7.77
N ALA A 209 -22.99 1.60 -6.72
CA ALA A 209 -22.34 1.25 -5.46
C ALA A 209 -21.20 0.25 -5.72
N PHE A 210 -20.16 0.33 -4.91
CA PHE A 210 -19.02 -0.56 -5.03
C PHE A 210 -18.50 -1.00 -3.65
N GLU A 211 -17.84 -2.14 -3.66
CA GLU A 211 -17.33 -2.79 -2.47
C GLU A 211 -15.82 -2.90 -2.50
N THR A 212 -15.25 -3.01 -1.32
CA THR A 212 -13.83 -3.29 -1.14
C THR A 212 -13.61 -4.60 -0.40
N VAL A 213 -12.44 -5.16 -0.61
CA VAL A 213 -11.86 -6.23 0.19
C VAL A 213 -10.87 -5.60 1.15
N MET A 214 -10.88 -5.99 2.41
CA MET A 214 -9.77 -5.73 3.31
C MET A 214 -8.71 -6.81 3.10
N ALA A 215 -7.56 -6.44 2.56
CA ALA A 215 -6.37 -7.31 2.48
C ALA A 215 -5.48 -7.05 3.70
N TYR A 216 -4.90 -8.11 4.29
CA TYR A 216 -4.07 -7.94 5.47
C TYR A 216 -2.95 -8.98 5.60
N LEU A 217 -1.96 -8.61 6.41
CA LEU A 217 -0.84 -9.43 6.85
C LEU A 217 -0.82 -9.42 8.37
N ARG A 218 -0.47 -10.55 8.95
CA ARG A 218 -0.09 -10.69 10.35
C ARG A 218 1.41 -10.51 10.48
N ARG A 219 1.89 -10.39 11.69
CA ARG A 219 3.32 -10.26 11.98
C ARG A 219 4.15 -11.40 11.36
N GLU A 220 3.74 -12.65 11.54
CA GLU A 220 4.42 -13.82 11.00
C GLU A 220 4.45 -13.83 9.46
N ASP A 221 3.42 -13.29 8.80
CA ASP A 221 3.39 -13.17 7.34
C ASP A 221 4.42 -12.16 6.85
N VAL A 222 4.58 -11.03 7.55
CA VAL A 222 5.57 -10.00 7.21
C VAL A 222 6.99 -10.54 7.36
N ASP A 223 7.26 -11.30 8.41
CA ASP A 223 8.55 -11.98 8.61
C ASP A 223 8.84 -13.00 7.49
N PHE A 224 7.80 -13.57 6.89
CA PHE A 224 7.93 -14.54 5.78
C PHE A 224 8.12 -13.86 4.40
N LEU A 225 7.63 -12.63 4.20
CA LEU A 225 7.68 -11.95 2.90
C LEU A 225 9.07 -11.91 2.22
N PRO A 226 10.19 -11.69 2.94
CA PRO A 226 11.53 -11.72 2.34
C PRO A 226 11.92 -13.07 1.74
N HIS A 227 11.27 -14.16 2.15
CA HIS A 227 11.50 -15.51 1.64
C HIS A 227 10.71 -15.79 0.33
N MET A 228 9.70 -14.99 0.03
CA MET A 228 8.90 -15.20 -1.18
C MET A 228 9.67 -14.78 -2.43
N PRO A 229 9.68 -15.63 -3.48
CA PRO A 229 10.40 -15.31 -4.71
C PRO A 229 9.86 -14.04 -5.36
N ILE A 230 10.77 -13.20 -5.86
CA ILE A 230 10.44 -12.10 -6.75
C ILE A 230 10.41 -12.69 -8.17
N LYS A 231 9.21 -12.84 -8.74
CA LYS A 231 9.07 -13.25 -10.15
C LYS A 231 9.37 -12.03 -11.02
N VAL A 232 10.51 -12.04 -11.66
CA VAL A 232 10.89 -11.07 -12.70
C VAL A 232 10.69 -11.74 -14.04
N ASP A 233 10.00 -11.10 -14.98
CA ASP A 233 9.82 -11.64 -16.31
C ASP A 233 11.19 -11.81 -17.00
N LYS A 234 11.33 -12.88 -17.81
CA LYS A 234 12.59 -13.19 -18.53
C LYS A 234 13.06 -12.03 -19.41
N THR A 235 12.15 -11.21 -19.90
CA THR A 235 12.47 -10.00 -20.70
C THR A 235 13.22 -8.95 -19.86
N THR A 236 12.89 -8.79 -18.60
CA THR A 236 13.57 -7.88 -17.67
C THR A 236 14.95 -8.40 -17.30
N GLN A 237 15.12 -9.73 -17.15
CA GLN A 237 16.44 -10.34 -16.92
C GLN A 237 17.39 -10.12 -18.10
N GLN A 238 16.89 -10.18 -19.33
CA GLN A 238 17.70 -9.92 -20.52
C GLN A 238 18.08 -8.44 -20.68
N ARG A 239 17.22 -7.50 -20.26
CA ARG A 239 17.56 -6.06 -20.24
C ARG A 239 18.62 -5.75 -19.20
N ALA A 240 18.51 -6.30 -17.98
CA ALA A 240 19.50 -6.12 -16.92
C ALA A 240 20.88 -6.72 -17.31
N ALA A 241 20.89 -7.88 -17.99
CA ALA A 241 22.13 -8.50 -18.49
C ALA A 241 22.79 -7.77 -19.67
N ARG A 242 22.06 -6.90 -20.38
CA ARG A 242 22.60 -6.06 -21.46
C ARG A 242 23.10 -4.69 -20.97
N ALA A 243 22.70 -4.29 -19.74
CA ALA A 243 23.09 -3.02 -19.13
C ALA A 243 24.27 -3.15 -18.15
N ALA A 244 24.71 -4.38 -17.85
CA ALA A 244 25.89 -4.73 -17.06
C ALA A 244 27.05 -5.12 -17.96
#